data_20bc213832115513451e9307b07c0745
#
_entry.id   20bc213832115513451e9307b07c0745
#
_cell.length_a   1.000
_cell.length_b   1.000
_cell.length_c   1.000
_cell.angle_alpha   90.00
_cell.angle_beta   90.00
_cell.angle_gamma   90.00
#
_symmetry.space_group_name_H-M   'P 1'
#
loop_
_entity.id
_entity.type
_entity.pdbx_description
1 polymer ?
#
loop_
_entity_poly.entity_id
_entity_poly.type
_entity_poly.pdbx_seq_one_letter_code
_entity_poly.pdbx_strand_id
1 'polypeptide(L)'
;MSCSTQYLEFVLDLLGELEDVAHRKMMGGYVLYYRGKVIGGIYDDRFLLKVTPASERLLPDAPRATPYEGAKEMLLVEVEDRGTLHDVVDAMWEELPAPKKRKKK
;
A
#
# COMPACT_ATOMS: atom_id res chain seq x y z
N MET A 1 -0.95 17.89 -4.96
CA MET A 1 -1.31 17.98 -3.55
C MET A 1 -0.57 16.97 -2.75
N SER A 2 -0.15 17.35 -1.60
CA SER A 2 0.55 16.45 -0.73
C SER A 2 -0.44 15.75 0.19
N CYS A 3 -0.02 14.63 0.76
CA CYS A 3 -0.81 13.92 1.74
C CYS A 3 -0.66 14.56 3.09
N SER A 4 -1.71 14.51 3.87
CA SER A 4 -1.63 14.99 5.23
C SER A 4 -0.98 13.93 6.12
N THR A 5 -0.27 14.41 7.12
CA THR A 5 0.31 13.50 8.11
C THR A 5 -0.77 12.75 8.86
N GLN A 6 -1.91 13.39 9.06
CA GLN A 6 -3.02 12.76 9.76
C GLN A 6 -3.54 11.55 8.99
N TYR A 7 -3.62 11.66 7.68
CA TYR A 7 -4.09 10.52 6.90
C TYR A 7 -3.07 9.38 6.94
N LEU A 8 -1.77 9.72 6.88
CA LEU A 8 -0.74 8.71 7.03
C LEU A 8 -0.88 7.97 8.36
N GLU A 9 -1.09 8.70 9.44
CA GLU A 9 -1.24 8.07 10.75
C GLU A 9 -2.46 7.19 10.79
N PHE A 10 -3.54 7.61 10.14
CA PHE A 10 -4.75 6.80 10.08
C PHE A 10 -4.48 5.46 9.39
N VAL A 11 -3.80 5.51 8.25
CA VAL A 11 -3.49 4.29 7.51
C VAL A 11 -2.53 3.39 8.29
N LEU A 12 -1.51 3.99 8.91
CA LEU A 12 -0.57 3.20 9.71
C LEU A 12 -1.29 2.53 10.89
N ASP A 13 -2.29 3.20 11.43
CA ASP A 13 -3.08 2.61 12.50
C ASP A 13 -3.88 1.41 12.00
N LEU A 14 -4.43 1.51 10.80
CA LEU A 14 -5.14 0.39 10.20
C LEU A 14 -4.23 -0.81 10.00
N LEU A 15 -2.96 -0.56 9.74
CA LEU A 15 -1.98 -1.62 9.52
C LEU A 15 -1.19 -1.96 10.78
N GLY A 16 -1.62 -1.44 11.93
CA GLY A 16 -0.80 -1.42 13.12
C GLY A 16 -0.46 -2.78 13.72
N GLU A 17 -1.23 -3.81 13.38
CA GLU A 17 -0.94 -5.14 13.90
C GLU A 17 0.00 -5.94 13.01
N LEU A 18 0.34 -5.41 11.84
CA LEU A 18 1.32 -6.05 10.98
C LEU A 18 2.71 -5.64 11.42
N GLU A 19 3.63 -6.59 11.38
CA GLU A 19 5.02 -6.32 11.75
C GLU A 19 5.77 -5.79 10.54
N ASP A 20 6.80 -5.00 10.81
CA ASP A 20 7.70 -4.52 9.77
C ASP A 20 7.03 -3.67 8.70
N VAL A 21 6.02 -2.91 9.11
CA VAL A 21 5.44 -1.92 8.21
C VAL A 21 6.29 -0.66 8.31
N ALA A 22 6.70 -0.16 7.16
CA ALA A 22 7.51 1.05 7.10
C ALA A 22 6.95 1.97 6.02
N HIS A 23 7.34 3.20 6.06
CA HIS A 23 6.91 4.15 5.06
C HIS A 23 8.06 5.08 4.71
N ARG A 24 7.97 5.69 3.53
CA ARG A 24 8.96 6.64 3.07
C ARG A 24 8.25 7.75 2.30
N LYS A 25 8.55 8.97 2.65
CA LYS A 25 7.97 10.11 1.95
C LYS A 25 8.59 10.23 0.57
N MET A 26 7.74 10.44 -0.43
CA MET A 26 8.18 10.54 -1.81
C MET A 26 7.20 11.36 -2.62
N MET A 27 7.68 12.39 -3.31
CA MET A 27 6.92 13.08 -4.36
C MET A 27 5.49 13.41 -3.97
N GLY A 28 5.34 13.97 -2.78
CA GLY A 28 4.04 14.42 -2.32
C GLY A 28 3.16 13.34 -1.72
N GLY A 29 3.71 12.15 -1.55
CA GLY A 29 2.97 11.07 -0.93
C GLY A 29 3.90 10.20 -0.09
N TYR A 30 3.43 8.98 0.17
CA TYR A 30 4.22 8.04 0.95
C TYR A 30 4.18 6.69 0.29
N VAL A 31 5.32 6.01 0.27
CA VAL A 31 5.38 4.63 -0.17
C VAL A 31 5.33 3.75 1.07
N LEU A 32 4.52 2.72 1.01
CA LEU A 32 4.35 1.81 2.14
C LEU A 32 5.02 0.49 1.86
N TYR A 33 5.74 -0.01 2.85
CA TYR A 33 6.47 -1.26 2.75
C TYR A 33 5.98 -2.21 3.82
N TYR A 34 5.94 -3.48 3.48
CA TYR A 34 5.68 -4.54 4.44
C TYR A 34 6.75 -5.59 4.24
N ARG A 35 7.55 -5.79 5.29
CA ARG A 35 8.66 -6.74 5.25
C ARG A 35 9.56 -6.52 4.05
N GLY A 36 9.85 -5.27 3.76
CA GLY A 36 10.77 -4.88 2.71
C GLY A 36 10.21 -4.80 1.32
N LYS A 37 8.96 -5.23 1.13
CA LYS A 37 8.33 -5.14 -0.19
C LYS A 37 7.37 -3.97 -0.24
N VAL A 38 7.32 -3.29 -1.37
CA VAL A 38 6.38 -2.20 -1.56
C VAL A 38 4.98 -2.78 -1.74
N ILE A 39 4.06 -2.43 -0.85
CA ILE A 39 2.68 -2.91 -0.97
C ILE A 39 1.77 -1.86 -1.57
N GLY A 40 2.15 -0.61 -1.52
CA GLY A 40 1.32 0.45 -2.06
C GLY A 40 1.79 1.78 -1.54
N GLY A 41 0.87 2.70 -1.36
CA GLY A 41 1.25 4.01 -0.86
C GLY A 41 0.04 4.87 -0.57
N ILE A 42 0.34 6.07 -0.13
CA ILE A 42 -0.67 7.09 0.15
C ILE A 42 -0.37 8.27 -0.74
N TYR A 43 -1.32 8.62 -1.58
CA TYR A 43 -1.14 9.71 -2.54
C TYR A 43 -2.39 10.55 -2.55
N ASP A 44 -2.25 11.85 -2.31
CA ASP A 44 -3.36 12.78 -2.36
C ASP A 44 -4.48 12.32 -1.42
N ASP A 45 -4.08 11.89 -0.22
CA ASP A 45 -4.97 11.38 0.82
C ASP A 45 -5.81 10.20 0.34
N ARG A 46 -5.22 9.35 -0.49
CA ARG A 46 -5.81 8.10 -0.92
C ARG A 46 -4.87 6.97 -0.60
N PHE A 47 -5.41 5.91 -0.02
CA PHE A 47 -4.63 4.71 0.29
C PHE A 47 -4.75 3.77 -0.90
N LEU A 48 -3.63 3.51 -1.56
CA LEU A 48 -3.60 2.67 -2.75
C LEU A 48 -2.74 1.45 -2.48
N LEU A 49 -3.21 0.30 -2.92
CA LEU A 49 -2.46 -0.96 -2.85
C LEU A 49 -2.18 -1.46 -4.25
N LYS A 50 -1.05 -2.12 -4.41
CA LYS A 50 -0.69 -2.67 -5.70
C LYS A 50 -1.70 -3.73 -6.13
N VAL A 51 -1.88 -3.83 -7.44
CA VAL A 51 -2.79 -4.81 -8.01
C VAL A 51 -2.07 -6.15 -8.08
N THR A 52 -2.58 -7.13 -7.37
CA THR A 52 -2.10 -8.51 -7.44
C THR A 52 -3.33 -9.41 -7.50
N PRO A 53 -3.18 -10.67 -7.92
CA PRO A 53 -4.33 -11.57 -7.89
C PRO A 53 -5.00 -11.63 -6.53
N ALA A 54 -4.20 -11.63 -5.46
CA ALA A 54 -4.78 -11.69 -4.11
C ALA A 54 -5.52 -10.40 -3.77
N SER A 55 -4.94 -9.24 -4.07
CA SER A 55 -5.61 -7.99 -3.72
C SER A 55 -6.90 -7.83 -4.52
N GLU A 56 -6.90 -8.25 -5.77
CA GLU A 56 -8.13 -8.18 -6.56
C GLU A 56 -9.20 -9.12 -6.03
N ARG A 57 -8.79 -10.31 -5.58
CA ARG A 57 -9.73 -11.28 -5.07
C ARG A 57 -10.34 -10.84 -3.74
N LEU A 58 -9.52 -10.27 -2.88
CA LEU A 58 -9.96 -9.90 -1.54
C LEU A 58 -10.60 -8.53 -1.49
N LEU A 59 -10.34 -7.70 -2.49
CA LEU A 59 -10.97 -6.38 -2.60
C LEU A 59 -11.65 -6.26 -3.96
N PRO A 60 -12.66 -7.09 -4.23
CA PRO A 60 -13.24 -7.13 -5.58
C PRO A 60 -13.96 -5.86 -5.98
N ASP A 61 -14.41 -5.10 -5.00
CA ASP A 61 -15.16 -3.87 -5.30
C ASP A 61 -14.29 -2.63 -5.25
N ALA A 62 -12.98 -2.77 -5.03
CA ALA A 62 -12.12 -1.61 -4.95
C ALA A 62 -11.96 -0.98 -6.33
N PRO A 63 -12.21 0.32 -6.46
CA PRO A 63 -11.98 0.98 -7.73
C PRO A 63 -10.48 1.10 -7.98
N ARG A 64 -10.11 1.34 -9.21
CA ARG A 64 -8.73 1.53 -9.57
C ARG A 64 -8.44 3.01 -9.70
N ALA A 65 -7.23 3.38 -9.31
CA ALA A 65 -6.79 4.75 -9.40
C ALA A 65 -5.30 4.76 -9.61
N THR A 66 -4.81 5.81 -10.23
CA THR A 66 -3.37 5.96 -10.38
C THR A 66 -2.85 6.88 -9.27
N PRO A 67 -1.67 6.56 -8.73
CA PRO A 67 -1.11 7.43 -7.68
C PRO A 67 -0.68 8.79 -8.23
N TYR A 68 -0.25 8.82 -9.49
CA TYR A 68 0.10 10.06 -10.16
C TYR A 68 0.05 9.78 -11.65
N GLU A 69 0.07 10.85 -12.42
CA GLU A 69 -0.05 10.72 -13.86
C GLU A 69 1.10 9.90 -14.43
N GLY A 70 0.77 8.93 -15.26
CA GLY A 70 1.76 8.08 -15.87
C GLY A 70 2.09 6.84 -15.11
N ALA A 71 1.58 6.68 -13.89
CA ALA A 71 1.85 5.51 -13.08
C ALA A 71 0.86 4.40 -13.41
N LYS A 72 1.20 3.18 -13.01
CA LYS A 72 0.29 2.06 -13.16
C LYS A 72 -0.87 2.21 -12.20
N GLU A 73 -2.00 1.65 -12.61
CA GLU A 73 -3.17 1.64 -11.75
C GLU A 73 -2.94 0.83 -10.49
N MET A 74 -3.55 1.29 -9.42
CA MET A 74 -3.53 0.59 -8.15
C MET A 74 -4.96 0.53 -7.65
N LEU A 75 -5.18 -0.27 -6.61
CA LEU A 75 -6.52 -0.38 -6.04
C LEU A 75 -6.70 0.71 -4.99
N LEU A 76 -7.82 1.43 -5.10
CA LEU A 76 -8.16 2.44 -4.10
C LEU A 76 -8.83 1.75 -2.93
N VAL A 77 -8.18 1.81 -1.77
CA VAL A 77 -8.67 1.12 -0.59
C VAL A 77 -9.62 2.03 0.16
N GLU A 78 -10.86 1.61 0.24
CA GLU A 78 -11.87 2.35 0.98
C GLU A 78 -12.36 1.58 2.19
N VAL A 79 -11.81 0.39 2.40
CA VAL A 79 -12.17 -0.47 3.52
C VAL A 79 -11.39 -0.03 4.75
N GLU A 80 -12.09 0.04 5.87
CA GLU A 80 -11.43 0.42 7.12
C GLU A 80 -11.39 -0.75 8.11
N ASP A 81 -11.69 -1.94 7.66
CA ASP A 81 -11.65 -3.12 8.50
C ASP A 81 -10.23 -3.65 8.59
N ARG A 82 -9.67 -3.63 9.79
CA ARG A 82 -8.29 -4.04 9.98
C ARG A 82 -8.04 -5.49 9.58
N GLY A 83 -8.97 -6.36 9.92
CA GLY A 83 -8.80 -7.76 9.58
C GLY A 83 -8.70 -7.99 8.08
N THR A 84 -9.58 -7.32 7.32
CA THR A 84 -9.55 -7.43 5.89
C THR A 84 -8.23 -6.90 5.32
N LEU A 85 -7.78 -5.76 5.82
CA LEU A 85 -6.55 -5.16 5.32
C LEU A 85 -5.35 -6.04 5.64
N HIS A 86 -5.31 -6.63 6.83
CA HIS A 86 -4.21 -7.52 7.18
C HIS A 86 -4.20 -8.73 6.26
N ASP A 87 -5.37 -9.31 6.00
CA ASP A 87 -5.46 -10.47 5.11
C ASP A 87 -4.99 -10.12 3.70
N VAL A 88 -5.41 -8.96 3.21
CA VAL A 88 -5.03 -8.54 1.86
C VAL A 88 -3.52 -8.35 1.77
N VAL A 89 -2.94 -7.63 2.73
CA VAL A 89 -1.52 -7.33 2.70
C VAL A 89 -0.70 -8.62 2.82
N ASP A 90 -1.08 -9.49 3.72
CA ASP A 90 -0.37 -10.75 3.86
C ASP A 90 -0.45 -11.60 2.60
N ALA A 91 -1.63 -11.69 2.01
CA ALA A 91 -1.80 -12.52 0.83
C ALA A 91 -1.04 -11.94 -0.37
N MET A 92 -1.10 -10.63 -0.54
CA MET A 92 -0.44 -10.03 -1.69
C MET A 92 1.08 -9.99 -1.53
N TRP A 93 1.57 -10.05 -0.28
CA TRP A 93 3.01 -9.96 -0.06
C TRP A 93 3.77 -11.04 -0.80
N GLU A 94 3.23 -12.26 -0.82
CA GLU A 94 3.91 -13.36 -1.48
C GLU A 94 3.89 -13.21 -2.99
N GLU A 95 2.97 -12.42 -3.52
CA GLU A 95 2.86 -12.21 -4.95
C GLU A 95 3.66 -11.02 -5.44
N LEU A 96 4.20 -10.24 -4.53
CA LEU A 96 4.97 -9.06 -4.91
C LEU A 96 6.42 -9.46 -5.18
N PRO A 97 7.08 -8.71 -6.09
CA PRO A 97 8.49 -9.00 -6.34
C PRO A 97 9.34 -8.73 -5.11
N ALA A 98 10.41 -9.47 -4.99
CA ALA A 98 11.33 -9.24 -3.90
C ALA A 98 11.93 -7.84 -4.00
N PRO A 99 12.29 -7.25 -2.86
CA PRO A 99 12.93 -5.93 -2.91
C PRO A 99 14.25 -6.01 -3.66
N LYS A 100 14.57 -4.96 -4.39
CA LYS A 100 15.86 -4.90 -5.06
C LYS A 100 16.94 -4.74 -4.04
N LYS A 101 17.97 -5.56 -4.19
CA LYS A 101 19.06 -5.44 -3.30
C LYS A 101 20.06 -4.57 -3.87
N ARG A 102 20.43 -4.04 -3.35
CA ARG A 102 21.42 -3.37 -3.87
C ARG A 102 22.57 -4.02 -3.60
N LYS A 103 22.62 -4.89 -3.70
CA LYS A 103 23.26 -5.46 -3.39
C LYS A 103 24.00 -5.56 -2.83
N LYS A 104 24.29 -5.79 -2.38
CA LYS A 104 24.79 -5.72 -1.75
C LYS A 104 25.33 -5.86 -1.64
N LYS A 105 25.61 -5.98 -1.57
CA LYS A 105 25.87 -5.86 -1.31
C LYS A 105 26.08 -5.95 -1.15
#